data_34801aa0097b747f7bc32f037df5c150
#
_entry.id   34801aa0097b747f7bc32f037df5c150
#
_cell.length_a   1.000
_cell.length_b   1.000
_cell.length_c   1.000
_cell.angle_alpha   90.00
_cell.angle_beta   90.00
_cell.angle_gamma   90.00
#
_symmetry.space_group_name_H-M   'P 1'
#
loop_
_entity.id
_entity.type
_entity.pdbx_description
1 polymer ?
#
loop_
_entity_poly.entity_id
_entity_poly.type
_entity_poly.pdbx_seq_one_letter_code
_entity_poly.pdbx_strand_id
1 'polypeptide(L)'
;MPGRKYPLPETKEPFRDRLIRFRKAAGLSQKEFAQAVGISPRMAAYYETETHHPPTHLLTVFVKVLGVSADQLLGIQKVKTLKQRDSRLRRLVEEVEQLPVTTRKHVIQYLEHLLAGLKAKNGKS
;
A
#
# COMPACT_ATOMS: atom_id res chain seq x y z
N MET A 1 -22.11 9.73 -11.11
CA MET A 1 -22.04 8.78 -10.47
C MET A 1 -22.16 8.97 -9.15
N PRO A 2 -22.78 8.30 -8.77
CA PRO A 2 -22.96 8.52 -7.55
C PRO A 2 -21.68 8.42 -6.95
N GLY A 3 -21.37 9.23 -6.59
CA GLY A 3 -20.35 9.33 -6.00
C GLY A 3 -19.64 8.15 -5.64
N ARG A 4 -18.48 8.27 -5.36
CA ARG A 4 -17.79 7.23 -5.01
C ARG A 4 -18.22 6.71 -3.72
N LYS A 5 -18.51 5.50 -3.66
CA LYS A 5 -18.89 4.92 -2.49
C LYS A 5 -17.78 4.55 -1.60
N TYR A 6 -16.57 4.43 -2.13
CA TYR A 6 -15.43 4.02 -1.35
C TYR A 6 -14.35 5.02 -1.49
N PRO A 7 -14.41 6.10 -0.75
CA PRO A 7 -13.36 7.10 -0.82
C PRO A 7 -12.09 6.48 -0.30
N LEU A 8 -11.06 6.53 -1.08
CA LEU A 8 -9.78 6.01 -0.66
C LEU A 8 -9.08 7.05 0.20
N PRO A 9 -8.45 6.61 1.25
CA PRO A 9 -7.69 7.54 2.08
C PRO A 9 -6.51 8.01 1.27
N GLU A 10 -6.39 9.27 1.09
CA GLU A 10 -5.30 9.87 0.36
C GLU A 10 -4.68 10.98 1.14
N THR A 11 -3.42 11.24 0.87
CA THR A 11 -2.79 12.38 1.49
C THR A 11 -3.29 13.59 0.72
N LYS A 12 -3.20 14.74 1.33
CA LYS A 12 -3.60 15.96 0.66
C LYS A 12 -2.51 16.47 -0.25
N GLU A 13 -1.34 15.90 -0.18
CA GLU A 13 -0.22 16.31 -0.98
C GLU A 13 -0.43 15.90 -2.43
N PRO A 14 -0.28 16.80 -3.39
CA PRO A 14 -0.45 16.43 -4.80
C PRO A 14 0.61 15.44 -5.24
N PHE A 15 0.31 14.67 -6.27
CA PHE A 15 1.26 13.70 -6.79
C PHE A 15 2.60 14.34 -7.15
N ARG A 16 2.57 15.48 -7.81
CA ARG A 16 3.82 16.10 -8.24
C ARG A 16 4.70 16.49 -7.06
N ASP A 17 4.12 16.89 -5.96
CA ASP A 17 4.91 17.23 -4.78
C ASP A 17 5.51 15.99 -4.15
N ARG A 18 4.76 14.89 -4.14
CA ARG A 18 5.29 13.63 -3.64
C ARG A 18 6.43 13.14 -4.52
N LEU A 19 6.27 13.27 -5.82
CA LEU A 19 7.30 12.85 -6.75
C LEU A 19 8.61 13.60 -6.48
N ILE A 20 8.52 14.91 -6.31
CA ILE A 20 9.68 15.73 -6.00
C ILE A 20 10.31 15.29 -4.68
N ARG A 21 9.49 15.07 -3.69
CA ARG A 21 9.96 14.70 -2.36
C ARG A 21 10.69 13.35 -2.39
N PHE A 22 10.11 12.38 -3.06
CA PHE A 22 10.74 11.06 -3.15
C PHE A 22 12.00 11.09 -4.01
N ARG A 23 12.00 11.92 -5.05
CA ARG A 23 13.18 12.06 -5.88
C ARG A 23 14.35 12.64 -5.07
N LYS A 24 14.07 13.67 -4.31
CA LYS A 24 15.12 14.27 -3.49
C LYS A 24 15.57 13.33 -2.39
N ALA A 25 14.65 12.59 -1.80
CA ALA A 25 15.00 11.62 -0.78
C ALA A 25 15.90 10.51 -1.35
N ALA A 26 15.73 10.20 -2.63
CA ALA A 26 16.54 9.19 -3.28
C ALA A 26 17.89 9.76 -3.73
N GLY A 27 18.12 11.06 -3.50
CA GLY A 27 19.40 11.67 -3.85
C GLY A 27 19.58 11.96 -5.32
N LEU A 28 18.47 12.06 -6.07
CA LEU A 28 18.55 12.24 -7.51
C LEU A 28 18.17 13.65 -7.91
N SER A 29 18.92 14.19 -8.88
CA SER A 29 18.51 15.44 -9.50
C SER A 29 17.40 15.10 -10.48
N GLN A 30 16.72 16.13 -10.97
CA GLN A 30 15.67 15.91 -11.96
C GLN A 30 16.22 15.24 -13.21
N LYS A 31 17.42 15.67 -13.62
CA LYS A 31 18.06 15.09 -14.79
C LYS A 31 18.44 13.63 -14.54
N GLU A 32 18.98 13.34 -13.38
CA GLU A 32 19.36 11.96 -13.04
C GLU A 32 18.13 11.06 -12.97
N PHE A 33 17.05 11.58 -12.42
CA PHE A 33 15.81 10.84 -12.38
C PHE A 33 15.31 10.54 -13.78
N ALA A 34 15.33 11.55 -14.66
CA ALA A 34 14.89 11.35 -16.03
C ALA A 34 15.72 10.27 -16.72
N GLN A 35 17.02 10.29 -16.52
CA GLN A 35 17.89 9.27 -17.12
C GLN A 35 17.58 7.89 -16.56
N ALA A 36 17.39 7.81 -15.26
CA ALA A 36 17.15 6.52 -14.63
C ALA A 36 15.84 5.88 -15.09
N VAL A 37 14.81 6.68 -15.32
CA VAL A 37 13.52 6.14 -15.74
C VAL A 37 13.35 6.10 -17.26
N GLY A 38 14.30 6.66 -18.00
CA GLY A 38 14.25 6.57 -19.46
C GLY A 38 13.35 7.57 -20.12
N ILE A 39 13.19 8.75 -19.54
CA ILE A 39 12.39 9.82 -20.14
C ILE A 39 13.25 11.05 -20.33
N SER A 40 12.76 12.00 -21.11
CA SER A 40 13.49 13.23 -21.31
C SER A 40 13.44 14.11 -20.07
N PRO A 41 14.41 15.00 -19.88
CA PRO A 41 14.35 15.94 -18.76
C PRO A 41 13.09 16.80 -18.81
N ARG A 42 12.63 17.12 -19.99
CA ARG A 42 11.41 17.90 -20.17
C ARG A 42 10.19 17.15 -19.62
N MET A 43 10.11 15.85 -19.90
CA MET A 43 9.02 15.05 -19.39
C MET A 43 9.11 14.90 -17.89
N ALA A 44 10.31 14.76 -17.34
CA ALA A 44 10.46 14.70 -15.90
C ALA A 44 9.98 16.00 -15.26
N ALA A 45 10.33 17.13 -15.86
CA ALA A 45 9.87 18.41 -15.37
C ALA A 45 8.35 18.52 -15.43
N TYR A 46 7.76 18.03 -16.50
CA TYR A 46 6.33 18.04 -16.65
C TYR A 46 5.63 17.28 -15.53
N TYR A 47 6.16 16.10 -15.20
CA TYR A 47 5.55 15.30 -14.14
C TYR A 47 5.71 15.93 -12.76
N GLU A 48 6.68 16.81 -12.61
CA GLU A 48 6.91 17.45 -11.32
C GLU A 48 6.25 18.82 -11.21
N THR A 49 5.69 19.34 -12.29
CA THR A 49 5.11 20.67 -12.22
C THR A 49 3.70 20.78 -12.78
N GLU A 50 3.41 20.04 -13.83
CA GLU A 50 2.17 20.24 -14.56
C GLU A 50 1.13 19.16 -14.43
N THR A 51 1.53 17.95 -14.16
CA THR A 51 0.58 16.87 -14.22
C THR A 51 -0.29 16.80 -13.00
N HIS A 52 -1.54 16.44 -13.19
CA HIS A 52 -2.45 16.22 -12.08
C HIS A 52 -2.63 14.72 -11.85
N HIS A 53 -2.18 13.92 -12.79
CA HIS A 53 -2.36 12.47 -12.71
C HIS A 53 -1.03 11.77 -12.91
N PRO A 54 -0.78 10.73 -12.14
CA PRO A 54 0.47 9.99 -12.32
C PRO A 54 0.46 9.27 -13.67
N PRO A 55 1.63 9.15 -14.30
CA PRO A 55 1.73 8.42 -15.56
C PRO A 55 1.70 6.93 -15.27
N THR A 56 0.55 6.31 -15.41
CA THR A 56 0.39 4.91 -15.02
C THR A 56 1.34 3.99 -15.76
N HIS A 57 1.63 4.28 -17.00
CA HIS A 57 2.53 3.41 -17.78
C HIS A 57 3.98 3.48 -17.29
N LEU A 58 4.33 4.48 -16.50
CA LEU A 58 5.68 4.62 -15.98
C LEU A 58 5.76 4.30 -14.50
N LEU A 59 4.62 3.98 -13.89
CA LEU A 59 4.56 3.82 -12.45
C LEU A 59 5.53 2.77 -11.94
N THR A 60 5.63 1.64 -12.62
CA THR A 60 6.51 0.57 -12.20
C THR A 60 7.97 1.02 -12.18
N VAL A 61 8.37 1.78 -13.20
CA VAL A 61 9.74 2.25 -13.28
C VAL A 61 9.99 3.31 -12.21
N PHE A 62 9.04 4.19 -12.01
CA PHE A 62 9.19 5.24 -11.00
C PHE A 62 9.40 4.62 -9.61
N VAL A 63 8.56 3.64 -9.24
CA VAL A 63 8.70 3.08 -7.90
C VAL A 63 10.02 2.34 -7.72
N LYS A 64 10.51 1.70 -8.75
CA LYS A 64 11.79 1.02 -8.67
C LYS A 64 12.93 2.01 -8.51
N VAL A 65 12.94 3.06 -9.29
CA VAL A 65 13.99 4.06 -9.23
C VAL A 65 13.97 4.82 -7.91
N LEU A 66 12.79 5.12 -7.43
CA LEU A 66 12.65 5.89 -6.20
C LEU A 66 12.73 5.04 -4.93
N GLY A 67 12.60 3.73 -5.06
CA GLY A 67 12.67 2.85 -3.90
C GLY A 67 11.47 2.98 -2.99
N VAL A 68 10.31 3.30 -3.54
CA VAL A 68 9.09 3.44 -2.75
C VAL A 68 8.03 2.50 -3.30
N SER A 69 6.94 2.33 -2.58
CA SER A 69 5.85 1.52 -3.09
C SER A 69 4.93 2.37 -3.96
N ALA A 70 4.12 1.71 -4.77
CA ALA A 70 3.15 2.42 -5.58
C ALA A 70 2.18 3.18 -4.70
N ASP A 71 1.76 2.60 -3.58
CA ASP A 71 0.85 3.28 -2.67
C ASP A 71 1.47 4.56 -2.13
N GLN A 72 2.75 4.52 -1.78
CA GLN A 72 3.43 5.71 -1.29
C GLN A 72 3.48 6.77 -2.36
N LEU A 73 3.83 6.38 -3.58
CA LEU A 73 3.94 7.34 -4.67
C LEU A 73 2.59 7.94 -5.02
N LEU A 74 1.54 7.13 -4.97
CA LEU A 74 0.20 7.61 -5.30
C LEU A 74 -0.49 8.32 -4.15
N GLY A 75 0.12 8.29 -2.97
CA GLY A 75 -0.44 8.98 -1.83
C GLY A 75 -1.62 8.26 -1.19
N ILE A 76 -1.72 6.97 -1.42
CA ILE A 76 -2.79 6.19 -0.84
C ILE A 76 -2.36 5.73 0.54
N GLN A 77 -3.12 6.12 1.54
CA GLN A 77 -2.82 5.69 2.89
C GLN A 77 -3.42 4.33 3.08
N LYS A 78 -2.65 3.44 3.65
CA LYS A 78 -3.19 2.11 3.89
C LYS A 78 -4.13 2.15 5.07
N VAL A 79 -5.26 1.49 4.90
CA VAL A 79 -6.17 1.30 6.00
C VAL A 79 -5.47 0.34 6.94
N LYS A 80 -5.64 0.52 8.22
CA LYS A 80 -5.03 -0.38 9.17
C LYS A 80 -5.55 -1.78 8.93
N THR A 81 -4.66 -2.69 8.69
CA THR A 81 -5.01 -4.09 8.50
C THR A 81 -4.81 -4.81 9.82
N LEU A 82 -5.21 -6.05 9.88
CA LEU A 82 -4.99 -6.84 11.05
C LEU A 82 -3.53 -6.85 11.43
N LYS A 83 -2.66 -6.90 10.45
CA LYS A 83 -1.25 -6.84 10.63
C LYS A 83 -0.81 -5.61 11.36
N GLN A 84 -1.44 -4.49 11.11
CA GLN A 84 -1.05 -3.24 11.73
C GLN A 84 -1.76 -3.02 13.06
N ARG A 85 -2.88 -3.69 13.28
CA ARG A 85 -3.66 -3.49 14.47
C ARG A 85 -3.15 -4.30 15.65
N ASP A 86 -2.72 -5.51 15.41
CA ASP A 86 -2.24 -6.35 16.49
C ASP A 86 -1.12 -7.24 15.98
N SER A 87 0.08 -6.84 16.30
CA SER A 87 1.26 -7.57 15.81
C SER A 87 1.39 -8.95 16.44
N ARG A 88 0.85 -9.16 17.64
CA ARG A 88 0.89 -10.48 18.24
C ARG A 88 -0.01 -11.44 17.49
N LEU A 89 -1.21 -10.98 17.15
CA LEU A 89 -2.13 -11.80 16.39
C LEU A 89 -1.55 -12.15 15.03
N ARG A 90 -0.96 -11.15 14.37
CA ARG A 90 -0.34 -11.39 13.09
C ARG A 90 0.77 -12.44 13.18
N ARG A 91 1.60 -12.34 14.22
CA ARG A 91 2.69 -13.29 14.38
C ARG A 91 2.14 -14.70 14.61
N LEU A 92 1.08 -14.83 15.40
CA LEU A 92 0.47 -16.13 15.65
C LEU A 92 -0.12 -16.71 14.37
N VAL A 93 -0.75 -15.87 13.57
CA VAL A 93 -1.30 -16.32 12.28
C VAL A 93 -0.19 -16.82 11.39
N GLU A 94 0.93 -16.11 11.35
CA GLU A 94 2.06 -16.54 10.54
C GLU A 94 2.59 -17.88 11.01
N GLU A 95 2.63 -18.10 12.32
CA GLU A 95 3.10 -19.36 12.83
C GLU A 95 2.15 -20.49 12.47
N VAL A 96 0.85 -20.23 12.52
CA VAL A 96 -0.13 -21.22 12.15
C VAL A 96 0.02 -21.60 10.68
N GLU A 97 0.35 -20.62 9.85
CA GLU A 97 0.53 -20.87 8.42
C GLU A 97 1.71 -21.79 8.12
N GLN A 98 2.65 -21.89 9.05
CA GLN A 98 3.81 -22.76 8.87
C GLN A 98 3.55 -24.18 9.35
N LEU A 99 2.43 -24.44 9.97
CA LEU A 99 2.14 -25.76 10.50
C LEU A 99 1.77 -26.74 9.40
N PRO A 100 1.95 -28.03 9.65
CA PRO A 100 1.49 -29.05 8.69
C PRO A 100 0.00 -28.87 8.45
N VAL A 101 -0.44 -29.26 7.26
CA VAL A 101 -1.84 -29.06 6.86
C VAL A 101 -2.84 -29.59 7.87
N THR A 102 -2.60 -30.80 8.37
CA THR A 102 -3.52 -31.41 9.31
C THR A 102 -3.62 -30.60 10.61
N THR A 103 -2.48 -30.21 11.15
CA THR A 103 -2.47 -29.44 12.38
C THR A 103 -3.10 -28.08 12.14
N ARG A 104 -2.79 -27.47 11.00
CA ARG A 104 -3.34 -26.16 10.68
C ARG A 104 -4.88 -26.21 10.60
N LYS A 105 -5.41 -27.28 10.03
CA LYS A 105 -6.85 -27.44 9.96
C LYS A 105 -7.48 -27.53 11.34
N HIS A 106 -6.82 -28.23 12.25
CA HIS A 106 -7.33 -28.32 13.62
C HIS A 106 -7.36 -26.96 14.30
N VAL A 107 -6.31 -26.18 14.10
CA VAL A 107 -6.27 -24.83 14.69
C VAL A 107 -7.38 -23.96 14.13
N ILE A 108 -7.57 -24.02 12.82
CA ILE A 108 -8.63 -23.26 12.17
C ILE A 108 -9.99 -23.64 12.70
N GLN A 109 -10.26 -24.93 12.84
CA GLN A 109 -11.54 -25.39 13.36
C GLN A 109 -11.75 -24.93 14.79
N TYR A 110 -10.70 -24.96 15.57
CA TYR A 110 -10.80 -24.49 16.95
C TYR A 110 -11.17 -23.00 17.00
N LEU A 111 -10.50 -22.22 16.16
CA LEU A 111 -10.78 -20.78 16.10
C LEU A 111 -12.18 -20.50 15.60
N GLU A 112 -12.61 -21.22 14.58
CA GLU A 112 -13.96 -21.05 14.06
C GLU A 112 -15.01 -21.37 15.11
N HIS A 113 -14.78 -22.43 15.84
CA HIS A 113 -15.69 -22.85 16.89
C HIS A 113 -15.74 -21.83 18.01
N LEU A 114 -14.58 -21.34 18.42
CA LEU A 114 -14.50 -20.34 19.45
C LEU A 114 -15.21 -19.06 19.04
N LEU A 115 -14.96 -18.62 17.82
CA LEU A 115 -15.58 -17.40 17.33
C LEU A 115 -17.08 -17.54 17.20
N ALA A 116 -17.55 -18.70 16.77
CA ALA A 116 -18.98 -18.94 16.66
C ALA A 116 -19.65 -18.89 18.04
N GLY A 117 -18.99 -19.43 19.04
CA GLY A 117 -19.51 -19.39 20.40
C GLY A 117 -19.60 -17.96 20.92
N LEU A 118 -18.57 -17.18 20.66
CA LEU A 118 -18.57 -15.79 21.10
C LEU A 118 -19.61 -14.95 20.36
N LYS A 119 -19.79 -15.20 19.10
CA LYS A 119 -20.81 -14.48 18.33
C LYS A 119 -22.20 -14.83 18.82
N ALA A 120 -22.43 -16.09 19.12
CA ALA A 120 -23.72 -16.49 19.62
C ALA A 120 -24.03 -15.83 20.96
N LYS A 121 -23.00 -15.67 21.78
CA LYS A 121 -23.17 -15.06 23.06
C LYS A 121 -23.46 -13.60 22.96
N ASN A 122 -22.80 -12.91 22.04
CA ASN A 122 -22.98 -11.49 21.89
C ASN A 122 -23.93 -11.17 20.75
N GLY A 123 -24.41 -12.13 20.11
CA GLY A 123 -25.00 -11.92 18.85
C GLY A 123 -26.38 -11.44 18.81
N LYS A 124 -26.92 -11.22 19.89
CA LYS A 124 -28.17 -10.68 19.85
C LYS A 124 -28.16 -9.36 19.38
N SER A 125 -27.09 -8.77 19.28
CA SER A 125 -27.05 -7.37 18.84
C SER A 125 -27.46 -7.23 17.40
#